data_39446326e4e82fa554cf94a52bbe0062
#
_entry.id   39446326e4e82fa554cf94a52bbe0062
#
_cell.length_a   1.000
_cell.length_b   1.000
_cell.length_c   1.000
_cell.angle_alpha   90.00
_cell.angle_beta   90.00
_cell.angle_gamma   90.00
#
_symmetry.space_group_name_H-M   'P 1'
#
loop_
_entity.id
_entity.type
_entity.pdbx_description
1 polymer ?
#
loop_
_entity_poly.entity_id
_entity_poly.type
_entity_poly.pdbx_seq_one_letter_code
_entity_poly.pdbx_strand_id
1 'polypeptide(L)'
;MVLVLAYNSFGFSQEINPQISFDYTLMPATSENTSAQLFDGSLAIPLEFGAFSIKPVVGLRNYDFEYWEGMSFNTEPVERIHNIYSGVVINYSLDESWELGGGVEISNASNLDADEYVVTGNANLKYNFKTAFPVAVEVGALYDSPLGKLEFLPTVALTTTYRKYQIQLGFPKSSLQYKLSVNSMLEMAYAFEGDYFHLADELTFNSVELAREVGLSQQKLSLGYTYNLDPNWSFSLSGGYLLKNELSFYTGNDDTIYDLDLGAGPVFSTGIKFNFFNK
;
A
#
# COMPACT_ATOMS: atom_id res chain seq x y z
N MET A 1 0.97 -1.93 -0.58
CA MET A 1 0.77 -0.47 -0.71
C MET A 1 0.91 0.07 -2.13
N VAL A 2 1.68 -0.52 -3.02
CA VAL A 2 1.82 -0.07 -4.43
C VAL A 2 0.49 -0.06 -5.18
N LEU A 3 -0.42 -0.98 -4.90
CA LEU A 3 -1.74 -1.03 -5.52
C LEU A 3 -2.67 0.13 -5.15
N VAL A 4 -2.50 0.75 -3.99
CA VAL A 4 -3.31 1.90 -3.57
C VAL A 4 -3.04 3.14 -4.42
N LEU A 5 -1.85 3.27 -5.01
CA LEU A 5 -1.53 4.39 -5.92
C LEU A 5 -2.23 4.30 -7.28
N ALA A 6 -2.66 3.11 -7.71
CA ALA A 6 -3.36 2.93 -8.97
C ALA A 6 -4.82 3.42 -8.94
N TYR A 7 -5.42 3.52 -7.76
CA TYR A 7 -6.84 3.83 -7.60
C TYR A 7 -7.19 5.32 -7.58
N ASN A 8 -6.21 6.22 -7.60
CA ASN A 8 -6.49 7.66 -7.55
C ASN A 8 -6.80 8.31 -8.92
N SER A 9 -6.99 7.54 -9.97
CA SER A 9 -7.21 8.08 -11.32
C SER A 9 -8.68 8.19 -11.72
N PHE A 10 -9.52 8.78 -10.88
CA PHE A 10 -10.87 9.11 -11.32
C PHE A 10 -11.08 10.62 -11.47
N GLY A 11 -11.33 11.02 -12.71
CA GLY A 11 -12.09 12.21 -13.02
C GLY A 11 -11.32 13.48 -13.36
N PHE A 12 -10.03 13.40 -13.65
CA PHE A 12 -9.33 14.49 -14.32
C PHE A 12 -8.63 13.95 -15.56
N SER A 13 -8.68 14.68 -16.68
CA SER A 13 -7.76 14.45 -17.77
C SER A 13 -6.36 14.73 -17.21
N GLN A 14 -5.75 13.73 -16.59
CA GLN A 14 -4.36 13.81 -16.23
C GLN A 14 -3.58 13.63 -17.51
N GLU A 15 -2.85 14.68 -17.90
CA GLU A 15 -1.76 14.48 -18.82
C GLU A 15 -0.83 13.43 -18.23
N ILE A 16 -0.41 12.48 -19.05
CA ILE A 16 0.39 11.32 -18.66
C ILE A 16 1.80 11.82 -18.40
N ASN A 17 2.15 11.94 -17.16
CA ASN A 17 3.45 12.47 -16.77
C ASN A 17 4.15 11.52 -15.81
N PRO A 18 5.44 11.20 -16.04
CA PRO A 18 6.23 10.48 -15.06
C PRO A 18 6.17 11.17 -13.71
N GLN A 19 6.18 10.37 -12.66
CA GLN A 19 5.93 10.82 -11.30
C GLN A 19 6.96 10.24 -10.37
N ILE A 20 7.56 11.07 -9.53
CA ILE A 20 8.35 10.65 -8.36
C ILE A 20 7.53 10.95 -7.11
N SER A 21 7.51 10.01 -6.16
CA SER A 21 6.94 10.22 -4.84
C SER A 21 7.90 9.79 -3.74
N PHE A 22 7.81 10.50 -2.62
CA PHE A 22 8.48 10.15 -1.37
C PHE A 22 7.48 10.31 -0.24
N ASP A 23 7.33 9.27 0.55
CA ASP A 23 6.45 9.23 1.69
C ASP A 23 7.24 8.80 2.93
N TYR A 24 7.01 9.44 4.05
CA TYR A 24 7.56 9.10 5.34
C TYR A 24 6.43 8.88 6.32
N THR A 25 6.44 7.75 7.01
CA THR A 25 5.45 7.38 8.01
C THR A 25 6.14 7.11 9.34
N LEU A 26 5.64 7.75 10.39
CA LEU A 26 6.05 7.56 11.76
C LEU A 26 4.93 6.86 12.54
N MET A 27 5.28 5.78 13.19
CA MET A 27 4.47 5.03 14.15
C MET A 27 5.14 5.18 15.52
N PRO A 28 4.74 6.16 16.35
CA PRO A 28 5.31 6.38 17.67
C PRO A 28 5.11 5.14 18.57
N ALA A 29 5.89 5.07 19.65
CA ALA A 29 5.79 3.98 20.60
C ALA A 29 4.33 3.71 21.03
N THR A 30 3.94 2.47 20.90
CA THR A 30 2.60 1.96 21.23
C THR A 30 2.50 1.55 22.68
N SER A 31 1.37 0.95 23.09
CA SER A 31 1.22 0.31 24.40
C SER A 31 2.23 -0.80 24.64
N GLU A 32 2.71 -1.43 23.58
CA GLU A 32 3.73 -2.49 23.62
C GLU A 32 5.17 -1.93 23.52
N ASN A 33 5.34 -0.60 23.67
CA ASN A 33 6.62 0.11 23.59
C ASN A 33 7.43 -0.15 22.30
N THR A 34 6.75 -0.49 21.22
CA THR A 34 7.36 -0.66 19.90
C THR A 34 7.08 0.57 19.06
N SER A 35 8.09 1.13 18.43
CA SER A 35 7.96 2.20 17.45
C SER A 35 8.44 1.73 16.08
N ALA A 36 7.97 2.39 15.02
CA ALA A 36 8.45 2.11 13.68
C ALA A 36 8.45 3.35 12.80
N GLN A 37 9.34 3.36 11.84
CA GLN A 37 9.43 4.34 10.78
C GLN A 37 9.41 3.63 9.44
N LEU A 38 8.72 4.23 8.48
CA LEU A 38 8.69 3.75 7.11
C LEU A 38 9.04 4.89 6.16
N PHE A 39 10.01 4.67 5.30
CA PHE A 39 10.30 5.50 4.15
C PHE A 39 9.91 4.74 2.88
N ASP A 40 9.10 5.35 2.01
CA ASP A 40 8.73 4.82 0.69
C ASP A 40 9.08 5.85 -0.39
N GLY A 41 9.90 5.45 -1.36
CA GLY A 41 10.27 6.25 -2.51
C GLY A 41 9.97 5.51 -3.80
N SER A 42 9.30 6.16 -4.77
CA SER A 42 8.96 5.50 -6.03
C SER A 42 9.03 6.42 -7.25
N LEU A 43 9.29 5.80 -8.40
CA LEU A 43 9.18 6.37 -9.73
C LEU A 43 8.15 5.58 -10.53
N ALA A 44 7.14 6.26 -11.06
CA ALA A 44 6.12 5.69 -11.93
C ALA A 44 6.12 6.39 -13.29
N ILE A 45 5.98 5.64 -14.39
CA ILE A 45 5.98 6.17 -15.76
C ILE A 45 4.69 5.71 -16.46
N PRO A 46 3.59 6.49 -16.37
CA PRO A 46 2.37 6.16 -17.09
C PRO A 46 2.54 6.34 -18.60
N LEU A 47 2.11 5.32 -19.35
CA LEU A 47 2.13 5.27 -20.80
C LEU A 47 0.72 4.90 -21.28
N GLU A 48 0.15 5.68 -22.21
CA GLU A 48 -1.18 5.41 -22.78
C GLU A 48 -1.10 5.08 -24.26
N PHE A 49 -1.86 4.06 -24.67
CA PHE A 49 -1.95 3.58 -26.04
C PHE A 49 -3.43 3.36 -26.41
N GLY A 50 -4.17 4.44 -26.67
CA GLY A 50 -5.60 4.37 -26.96
C GLY A 50 -6.42 3.87 -25.77
N ALA A 51 -7.04 2.67 -25.89
CA ALA A 51 -7.81 2.06 -24.82
C ALA A 51 -6.95 1.35 -23.74
N PHE A 52 -5.64 1.32 -23.91
CA PHE A 52 -4.71 0.57 -23.08
C PHE A 52 -3.75 1.51 -22.38
N SER A 53 -3.56 1.33 -21.09
CA SER A 53 -2.54 2.04 -20.32
C SER A 53 -1.63 1.06 -19.59
N ILE A 54 -0.33 1.38 -19.57
CA ILE A 54 0.70 0.66 -18.82
C ILE A 54 1.39 1.66 -17.92
N LYS A 55 1.59 1.30 -16.67
CA LYS A 55 2.34 2.11 -15.71
C LYS A 55 3.40 1.26 -15.03
N PRO A 56 4.62 1.17 -15.58
CA PRO A 56 5.77 0.63 -14.84
C PRO A 56 6.07 1.50 -13.62
N VAL A 57 6.46 0.84 -12.54
CA VAL A 57 6.81 1.44 -11.26
C VAL A 57 8.08 0.76 -10.75
N VAL A 58 8.98 1.54 -10.20
CA VAL A 58 10.12 1.05 -9.42
C VAL A 58 10.20 1.85 -8.14
N GLY A 59 10.63 1.22 -7.06
CA GLY A 59 10.74 1.92 -5.79
C GLY A 59 11.48 1.14 -4.72
N LEU A 60 11.55 1.77 -3.58
CA LEU A 60 12.14 1.19 -2.38
C LEU A 60 11.30 1.58 -1.17
N ARG A 61 11.20 0.64 -0.23
CA ARG A 61 10.56 0.80 1.06
C ARG A 61 11.54 0.38 2.14
N ASN A 62 11.72 1.21 3.15
CA ASN A 62 12.58 0.90 4.28
C ASN A 62 11.77 1.01 5.55
N TYR A 63 11.71 -0.09 6.28
CA TYR A 63 11.17 -0.16 7.63
C TYR A 63 12.33 -0.11 8.63
N ASP A 64 12.15 0.68 9.70
CA ASP A 64 13.04 0.76 10.84
C ASP A 64 12.16 0.59 12.09
N PHE A 65 12.30 -0.56 12.76
CA PHE A 65 11.55 -0.92 13.95
C PHE A 65 12.44 -0.77 15.18
N GLU A 66 11.89 -0.18 16.23
CA GLU A 66 12.51 -0.14 17.55
C GLU A 66 11.67 -0.97 18.53
N TYR A 67 12.25 -2.04 19.04
CA TYR A 67 11.63 -2.93 19.99
C TYR A 67 12.07 -2.59 21.41
N TRP A 68 11.22 -2.87 22.40
CA TRP A 68 11.59 -2.68 23.79
C TRP A 68 12.60 -3.72 24.26
N GLU A 69 13.38 -3.36 25.31
CA GLU A 69 14.32 -4.29 25.94
C GLU A 69 13.56 -5.41 26.66
N GLY A 70 13.77 -6.67 26.24
CA GLY A 70 13.18 -7.85 26.89
C GLY A 70 12.34 -8.74 25.97
N MET A 71 12.48 -8.56 24.65
CA MET A 71 11.91 -9.51 23.69
C MET A 71 12.46 -10.92 23.94
N SER A 72 11.62 -11.94 23.72
CA SER A 72 11.98 -13.35 23.92
C SER A 72 12.86 -13.94 22.82
N PHE A 73 13.16 -13.17 21.77
CA PHE A 73 13.97 -13.55 20.61
C PHE A 73 14.91 -12.41 20.22
N ASN A 74 15.90 -12.71 19.38
CA ASN A 74 16.79 -11.70 18.82
C ASN A 74 16.05 -10.83 17.80
N THR A 75 15.90 -9.52 18.05
CA THR A 75 15.17 -8.58 17.18
C THR A 75 16.03 -8.06 16.02
N GLU A 76 17.36 -8.18 16.08
CA GLU A 76 18.28 -7.60 15.10
C GLU A 76 17.91 -7.91 13.62
N PRO A 77 17.50 -9.14 13.23
CA PRO A 77 17.12 -9.45 11.87
C PRO A 77 15.84 -8.77 11.38
N VAL A 78 15.02 -8.25 12.30
CA VAL A 78 13.73 -7.60 11.98
C VAL A 78 13.67 -6.12 12.37
N GLU A 79 14.78 -5.55 12.83
CA GLU A 79 14.84 -4.11 13.13
C GLU A 79 14.86 -3.27 11.86
N ARG A 80 15.54 -3.75 10.80
CA ARG A 80 15.63 -3.04 9.52
C ARG A 80 15.27 -3.96 8.38
N ILE A 81 14.22 -3.61 7.69
CA ILE A 81 13.72 -4.37 6.55
C ILE A 81 13.69 -3.44 5.34
N HIS A 82 14.30 -3.90 4.26
CA HIS A 82 14.35 -3.20 2.98
C HIS A 82 13.51 -3.96 1.97
N ASN A 83 12.74 -3.24 1.17
CA ASN A 83 11.96 -3.78 0.08
C ASN A 83 12.23 -2.95 -1.18
N ILE A 84 13.04 -3.51 -2.09
CA ILE A 84 13.28 -2.92 -3.41
C ILE A 84 12.33 -3.61 -4.37
N TYR A 85 11.46 -2.86 -5.01
CA TYR A 85 10.42 -3.41 -5.85
C TYR A 85 10.39 -2.84 -7.26
N SER A 86 9.90 -3.65 -8.19
CA SER A 86 9.56 -3.25 -9.55
C SER A 86 8.24 -3.89 -9.94
N GLY A 87 7.38 -3.12 -10.54
CA GLY A 87 6.05 -3.60 -10.93
C GLY A 87 5.52 -2.95 -12.19
N VAL A 88 4.41 -3.46 -12.65
CA VAL A 88 3.66 -2.90 -13.77
C VAL A 88 2.16 -2.95 -13.45
N VAL A 89 1.47 -1.85 -13.69
CA VAL A 89 0.01 -1.78 -13.65
C VAL A 89 -0.50 -1.60 -15.07
N ILE A 90 -1.53 -2.35 -15.42
CA ILE A 90 -2.12 -2.37 -16.75
C ILE A 90 -3.61 -2.11 -16.60
N ASN A 91 -4.17 -1.22 -17.44
CA ASN A 91 -5.61 -1.06 -17.56
C ASN A 91 -6.00 -1.09 -19.04
N TYR A 92 -7.15 -1.69 -19.32
CA TYR A 92 -7.72 -1.80 -20.65
C TYR A 92 -9.21 -1.46 -20.62
N SER A 93 -9.60 -0.38 -21.30
CA SER A 93 -10.99 0.00 -21.48
C SER A 93 -11.61 -0.81 -22.61
N LEU A 94 -12.45 -1.79 -22.27
CA LEU A 94 -13.17 -2.62 -23.24
C LEU A 94 -14.21 -1.77 -24.01
N ASP A 95 -14.92 -0.93 -23.29
CA ASP A 95 -15.87 0.05 -23.80
C ASP A 95 -16.08 1.19 -22.79
N GLU A 96 -17.10 2.02 -22.96
CA GLU A 96 -17.41 3.13 -22.03
C GLU A 96 -17.84 2.67 -20.63
N SER A 97 -18.21 1.40 -20.46
CA SER A 97 -18.73 0.86 -19.20
C SER A 97 -17.79 -0.14 -18.54
N TRP A 98 -17.02 -0.91 -19.32
CA TRP A 98 -16.21 -1.99 -18.82
C TRP A 98 -14.71 -1.66 -18.89
N GLU A 99 -14.00 -1.92 -17.81
CA GLU A 99 -12.56 -1.75 -17.69
C GLU A 99 -11.96 -2.97 -17.02
N LEU A 100 -10.90 -3.52 -17.63
CA LEU A 100 -10.05 -4.55 -17.06
C LEU A 100 -8.82 -3.89 -16.48
N GLY A 101 -8.47 -4.23 -15.25
CA GLY A 101 -7.26 -3.79 -14.58
C GLY A 101 -6.47 -4.96 -14.04
N GLY A 102 -5.20 -4.74 -13.84
CA GLY A 102 -4.33 -5.69 -13.18
C GLY A 102 -2.94 -5.14 -12.95
N GLY A 103 -2.18 -5.84 -12.13
CA GLY A 103 -0.80 -5.49 -11.86
C GLY A 103 -0.02 -6.68 -11.34
N VAL A 104 1.28 -6.60 -11.51
CA VAL A 104 2.23 -7.52 -10.91
C VAL A 104 3.40 -6.70 -10.36
N GLU A 105 3.90 -7.11 -9.21
CA GLU A 105 5.09 -6.58 -8.58
C GLU A 105 6.00 -7.73 -8.19
N ILE A 106 7.28 -7.53 -8.40
CA ILE A 106 8.34 -8.38 -7.88
C ILE A 106 9.22 -7.52 -6.98
N SER A 107 9.53 -8.01 -5.82
CA SER A 107 10.34 -7.30 -4.84
C SER A 107 11.38 -8.22 -4.21
N ASN A 108 12.53 -7.65 -3.89
CA ASN A 108 13.45 -8.20 -2.91
C ASN A 108 13.12 -7.52 -1.58
N ALA A 109 12.38 -8.25 -0.75
CA ALA A 109 11.90 -7.76 0.53
C ALA A 109 12.58 -8.56 1.64
N SER A 110 13.63 -7.99 2.26
CA SER A 110 14.46 -8.69 3.22
C SER A 110 15.24 -7.75 4.14
N ASN A 111 16.00 -8.35 5.06
CA ASN A 111 16.98 -7.66 5.90
C ASN A 111 18.37 -7.51 5.23
N LEU A 112 18.42 -7.40 3.89
CA LEU A 112 19.54 -7.08 2.97
C LEU A 112 20.25 -8.26 2.29
N ASP A 113 20.24 -9.46 2.83
CA ASP A 113 21.06 -10.58 2.32
C ASP A 113 20.26 -11.77 1.77
N ALA A 114 18.91 -11.73 1.78
CA ALA A 114 18.12 -12.81 1.20
C ALA A 114 18.07 -12.70 -0.33
N ASP A 115 18.45 -13.76 -1.02
CA ASP A 115 18.36 -13.90 -2.49
C ASP A 115 16.94 -14.28 -2.97
N GLU A 116 15.94 -14.17 -2.10
CA GLU A 116 14.56 -14.56 -2.38
C GLU A 116 13.71 -13.38 -2.79
N TYR A 117 12.74 -13.64 -3.68
CA TYR A 117 11.85 -12.61 -4.22
C TYR A 117 10.41 -12.89 -3.81
N VAL A 118 9.72 -11.81 -3.43
CA VAL A 118 8.28 -11.82 -3.21
C VAL A 118 7.60 -11.37 -4.52
N VAL A 119 6.61 -12.13 -4.96
CA VAL A 119 5.80 -11.78 -6.13
C VAL A 119 4.38 -11.55 -5.67
N THR A 120 3.84 -10.37 -5.95
CA THR A 120 2.45 -10.01 -5.68
C THR A 120 1.73 -9.61 -6.96
N GLY A 121 0.41 -9.64 -6.96
CA GLY A 121 -0.34 -9.21 -8.13
C GLY A 121 -1.83 -9.14 -7.90
N ASN A 122 -2.52 -8.53 -8.86
CA ASN A 122 -3.97 -8.42 -8.85
C ASN A 122 -4.56 -8.47 -10.25
N ALA A 123 -5.83 -8.82 -10.31
CA ALA A 123 -6.66 -8.66 -11.50
C ALA A 123 -8.05 -8.19 -11.08
N ASN A 124 -8.64 -7.27 -11.82
CA ASN A 124 -9.94 -6.72 -11.53
C ASN A 124 -10.75 -6.44 -12.80
N LEU A 125 -12.06 -6.46 -12.64
CA LEU A 125 -13.04 -6.08 -13.64
C LEU A 125 -13.95 -5.01 -13.03
N LYS A 126 -14.02 -3.85 -13.67
CA LYS A 126 -14.83 -2.73 -13.25
C LYS A 126 -15.94 -2.46 -14.22
N TYR A 127 -17.12 -2.19 -13.69
CA TYR A 127 -18.30 -1.77 -14.44
C TYR A 127 -18.77 -0.40 -13.99
N ASN A 128 -18.84 0.54 -14.94
CA ASN A 128 -19.32 1.89 -14.75
C ASN A 128 -20.79 1.97 -15.18
N PHE A 129 -21.69 2.20 -14.23
CA PHE A 129 -23.12 2.30 -14.50
C PHE A 129 -23.45 3.64 -15.19
N LYS A 130 -24.23 3.59 -16.26
CA LYS A 130 -24.77 4.78 -16.95
C LYS A 130 -25.99 5.32 -16.20
N THR A 131 -25.77 5.88 -15.01
CA THR A 131 -26.80 6.43 -14.12
C THR A 131 -26.66 7.95 -13.98
N ALA A 132 -27.68 8.60 -13.40
CA ALA A 132 -27.62 10.04 -13.14
C ALA A 132 -26.47 10.44 -12.20
N PHE A 133 -26.00 9.52 -11.36
CA PHE A 133 -24.81 9.68 -10.55
C PHE A 133 -23.75 8.65 -11.00
N PRO A 134 -22.47 9.05 -11.12
CA PRO A 134 -21.41 8.12 -11.44
C PRO A 134 -21.29 7.04 -10.34
N VAL A 135 -21.61 5.82 -10.70
CA VAL A 135 -21.47 4.64 -9.83
C VAL A 135 -20.65 3.61 -10.58
N ALA A 136 -19.68 3.02 -9.92
CA ALA A 136 -18.90 1.90 -10.45
C ALA A 136 -18.83 0.78 -9.42
N VAL A 137 -18.89 -0.45 -9.92
CA VAL A 137 -18.60 -1.66 -9.14
C VAL A 137 -17.35 -2.30 -9.73
N GLU A 138 -16.46 -2.72 -8.87
CA GLU A 138 -15.26 -3.43 -9.21
C GLU A 138 -15.20 -4.72 -8.42
N VAL A 139 -14.84 -5.81 -9.08
CA VAL A 139 -14.60 -7.13 -8.49
C VAL A 139 -13.28 -7.67 -9.01
N GLY A 140 -12.57 -8.40 -8.17
CA GLY A 140 -11.27 -8.90 -8.56
C GLY A 140 -10.70 -9.91 -7.58
N ALA A 141 -9.42 -10.21 -7.79
CA ALA A 141 -8.61 -11.02 -6.90
C ALA A 141 -7.25 -10.35 -6.71
N LEU A 142 -6.71 -10.51 -5.53
CA LEU A 142 -5.42 -10.00 -5.09
C LEU A 142 -4.61 -11.20 -4.58
N TYR A 143 -3.36 -11.34 -5.03
CA TYR A 143 -2.36 -12.19 -4.41
C TYR A 143 -1.33 -11.29 -3.76
N ASP A 144 -1.44 -11.11 -2.46
CA ASP A 144 -0.66 -10.14 -1.68
C ASP A 144 -0.83 -10.42 -0.18
N SER A 145 -0.23 -9.62 0.67
CA SER A 145 -0.16 -9.80 2.11
C SER A 145 -0.86 -8.72 2.97
N PRO A 146 -2.03 -8.17 2.61
CA PRO A 146 -2.68 -7.14 3.44
C PRO A 146 -3.11 -7.66 4.83
N LEU A 147 -3.16 -8.99 5.00
CA LEU A 147 -3.46 -9.67 6.25
C LEU A 147 -2.23 -10.30 6.91
N GLY A 148 -1.01 -10.00 6.40
CA GLY A 148 0.26 -10.46 6.94
C GLY A 148 0.79 -11.75 6.32
N LYS A 149 0.05 -12.38 5.41
CA LYS A 149 0.45 -13.59 4.70
C LYS A 149 0.19 -13.43 3.20
N LEU A 150 1.07 -14.00 2.38
CA LEU A 150 0.84 -14.07 0.94
C LEU A 150 -0.30 -15.04 0.64
N GLU A 151 -1.41 -14.52 0.17
CA GLU A 151 -2.58 -15.33 -0.13
C GLU A 151 -3.47 -14.72 -1.22
N PHE A 152 -4.32 -15.57 -1.83
CA PHE A 152 -5.35 -15.10 -2.73
C PHE A 152 -6.55 -14.57 -1.97
N LEU A 153 -6.86 -13.29 -2.15
CA LEU A 153 -7.98 -12.61 -1.53
C LEU A 153 -8.94 -12.06 -2.59
N PRO A 154 -10.26 -12.25 -2.44
CA PRO A 154 -11.23 -11.58 -3.28
C PRO A 154 -11.22 -10.07 -2.98
N THR A 155 -11.34 -9.24 -4.02
CA THR A 155 -11.50 -7.80 -3.87
C THR A 155 -12.85 -7.36 -4.39
N VAL A 156 -13.43 -6.37 -3.74
CA VAL A 156 -14.67 -5.72 -4.18
C VAL A 156 -14.62 -4.25 -3.82
N ALA A 157 -15.08 -3.40 -4.73
CA ALA A 157 -15.25 -1.98 -4.44
C ALA A 157 -16.52 -1.42 -5.12
N LEU A 158 -17.25 -0.62 -4.38
CA LEU A 158 -18.33 0.24 -4.88
C LEU A 158 -17.84 1.68 -4.80
N THR A 159 -17.77 2.35 -5.94
CA THR A 159 -17.33 3.76 -6.01
C THR A 159 -18.47 4.63 -6.52
N THR A 160 -18.68 5.78 -5.89
CA THR A 160 -19.61 6.79 -6.36
C THR A 160 -19.05 8.19 -6.14
N THR A 161 -19.43 9.11 -7.02
CA THR A 161 -19.08 10.52 -6.91
C THR A 161 -20.33 11.36 -6.85
N TYR A 162 -20.44 12.19 -5.83
CA TYR A 162 -21.54 13.14 -5.69
C TYR A 162 -21.02 14.53 -5.32
N ARG A 163 -21.13 15.47 -6.24
CA ARG A 163 -20.61 16.85 -6.11
C ARG A 163 -19.10 16.85 -5.81
N LYS A 164 -18.74 17.23 -4.57
CA LYS A 164 -17.36 17.32 -4.08
C LYS A 164 -16.92 16.06 -3.33
N TYR A 165 -17.79 15.07 -3.20
CA TYR A 165 -17.53 13.83 -2.47
C TYR A 165 -17.25 12.71 -3.45
N GLN A 166 -16.26 11.91 -3.16
CA GLN A 166 -16.04 10.60 -3.76
C GLN A 166 -16.01 9.57 -2.64
N ILE A 167 -16.84 8.54 -2.76
CA ILE A 167 -16.98 7.48 -1.76
C ILE A 167 -16.56 6.19 -2.43
N GLN A 168 -15.69 5.45 -1.80
CA GLN A 168 -15.33 4.08 -2.15
C GLN A 168 -15.56 3.20 -0.93
N LEU A 169 -16.37 2.15 -1.09
CA LEU A 169 -16.59 1.13 -0.08
C LEU A 169 -16.10 -0.21 -0.63
N GLY A 170 -15.16 -0.84 0.05
CA GLY A 170 -14.60 -2.08 -0.47
C GLY A 170 -13.50 -2.67 0.40
N PHE A 171 -12.92 -3.75 -0.09
CA PHE A 171 -11.76 -4.42 0.46
C PHE A 171 -10.64 -4.44 -0.61
N PRO A 172 -9.39 -4.17 -0.29
CA PRO A 172 -8.81 -3.95 1.07
C PRO A 172 -8.96 -2.52 1.61
N LYS A 173 -9.49 -1.55 0.84
CA LYS A 173 -9.61 -0.14 1.27
C LYS A 173 -11.01 0.39 1.07
N SER A 174 -11.50 1.14 2.07
CA SER A 174 -12.66 2.02 1.97
C SER A 174 -12.24 3.46 2.22
N SER A 175 -12.79 4.43 1.47
CA SER A 175 -12.45 5.84 1.64
C SER A 175 -13.59 6.80 1.32
N LEU A 176 -13.52 7.96 1.96
CA LEU A 176 -14.35 9.13 1.70
C LEU A 176 -13.43 10.30 1.39
N GLN A 177 -13.48 10.80 0.17
CA GLN A 177 -12.73 11.97 -0.25
C GLN A 177 -13.67 13.18 -0.36
N TYR A 178 -13.18 14.33 0.07
CA TYR A 178 -13.86 15.62 -0.05
C TYR A 178 -12.96 16.67 -0.68
N LYS A 179 -13.35 17.15 -1.84
CA LYS A 179 -12.64 18.20 -2.57
C LYS A 179 -12.94 19.57 -1.94
N LEU A 180 -12.00 20.07 -1.13
CA LEU A 180 -12.12 21.38 -0.48
C LEU A 180 -12.05 22.51 -1.51
N SER A 181 -11.03 22.47 -2.38
CA SER A 181 -10.80 23.44 -3.45
C SER A 181 -10.31 22.74 -4.72
N VAL A 182 -9.91 23.50 -5.74
CA VAL A 182 -9.26 22.95 -6.94
C VAL A 182 -7.93 22.28 -6.58
N ASN A 183 -7.24 22.80 -5.58
CA ASN A 183 -5.88 22.38 -5.21
C ASN A 183 -5.82 21.56 -3.92
N SER A 184 -6.95 21.33 -3.24
CA SER A 184 -6.90 20.66 -1.93
C SER A 184 -8.03 19.67 -1.72
N MET A 185 -7.67 18.55 -1.06
CA MET A 185 -8.55 17.42 -0.81
C MET A 185 -8.33 16.89 0.60
N LEU A 186 -9.42 16.50 1.26
CA LEU A 186 -9.41 15.68 2.46
C LEU A 186 -9.79 14.25 2.09
N GLU A 187 -9.13 13.28 2.72
CA GLU A 187 -9.49 11.86 2.61
C GLU A 187 -9.60 11.25 4.00
N MET A 188 -10.68 10.59 4.31
CA MET A 188 -10.80 9.66 5.43
C MET A 188 -10.77 8.25 4.84
N ALA A 189 -9.92 7.38 5.40
CA ALA A 189 -9.75 6.02 4.88
C ALA A 189 -9.68 4.99 6.01
N TYR A 190 -10.21 3.80 5.73
CA TYR A 190 -9.97 2.59 6.47
C TYR A 190 -9.35 1.57 5.51
N ALA A 191 -8.20 1.01 5.88
CA ALA A 191 -7.44 0.12 5.03
C ALA A 191 -6.84 -1.05 5.81
N PHE A 192 -6.75 -2.19 5.11
CA PHE A 192 -5.89 -3.31 5.45
C PHE A 192 -4.60 -3.14 4.65
N GLU A 193 -3.49 -3.03 5.34
CA GLU A 193 -2.15 -2.83 4.76
C GLU A 193 -1.21 -3.90 5.32
N GLY A 194 -0.31 -4.40 4.50
CA GLY A 194 0.67 -5.38 4.94
C GLY A 194 1.79 -5.54 3.93
N ASP A 195 2.87 -6.12 4.40
CA ASP A 195 4.03 -6.51 3.60
C ASP A 195 4.54 -7.87 4.06
N TYR A 196 5.23 -8.58 3.17
CA TYR A 196 5.79 -9.89 3.42
C TYR A 196 7.28 -9.88 3.08
N PHE A 197 8.10 -10.47 3.96
CA PHE A 197 9.54 -10.37 3.90
C PHE A 197 10.19 -11.74 4.12
N HIS A 198 11.29 -11.99 3.43
CA HIS A 198 12.18 -13.10 3.71
C HIS A 198 13.30 -12.67 4.65
N LEU A 199 13.68 -13.52 5.58
CA LEU A 199 14.79 -13.30 6.48
C LEU A 199 16.02 -14.02 5.95
N ALA A 200 17.14 -13.29 5.80
CA ALA A 200 18.42 -13.90 5.44
C ALA A 200 18.96 -14.78 6.56
N ASP A 201 18.78 -14.32 7.81
CA ASP A 201 19.13 -15.08 9.00
C ASP A 201 17.87 -15.68 9.62
N GLU A 202 17.89 -17.00 9.82
CA GLU A 202 16.80 -17.72 10.46
C GLU A 202 16.64 -17.27 11.92
N LEU A 203 15.45 -16.81 12.29
CA LEU A 203 15.13 -16.51 13.67
C LEU A 203 14.71 -17.76 14.42
N THR A 204 15.36 -18.01 15.56
CA THR A 204 15.04 -19.15 16.42
C THR A 204 14.06 -18.75 17.50
N PHE A 205 12.90 -19.39 17.52
CA PHE A 205 11.92 -19.32 18.60
C PHE A 205 12.00 -20.60 19.46
N ASN A 206 11.98 -20.45 20.77
CA ASN A 206 11.98 -21.59 21.74
C ASN A 206 13.06 -22.64 21.47
N SER A 207 14.20 -22.27 20.89
CA SER A 207 15.36 -23.13 20.59
C SER A 207 15.12 -24.28 19.60
N VAL A 208 13.99 -24.30 18.90
CA VAL A 208 13.60 -25.41 18.00
C VAL A 208 12.99 -24.93 16.69
N GLU A 209 12.16 -23.89 16.72
CA GLU A 209 11.43 -23.41 15.54
C GLU A 209 12.20 -22.27 14.86
N LEU A 210 12.39 -22.40 13.54
CA LEU A 210 13.13 -21.46 12.72
C LEU A 210 12.15 -20.69 11.84
N ALA A 211 12.06 -19.37 12.05
CA ALA A 211 11.34 -18.48 11.14
C ALA A 211 12.27 -18.03 10.00
N ARG A 212 11.74 -18.08 8.78
CA ARG A 212 12.39 -17.62 7.56
C ARG A 212 11.66 -16.46 6.90
N GLU A 213 10.42 -16.24 7.31
CA GLU A 213 9.50 -15.28 6.69
C GLU A 213 8.78 -14.50 7.77
N VAL A 214 8.49 -13.23 7.46
CA VAL A 214 7.76 -12.32 8.33
C VAL A 214 6.70 -11.58 7.55
N GLY A 215 5.49 -11.56 8.06
CA GLY A 215 4.39 -10.76 7.54
C GLY A 215 4.01 -9.63 8.46
N LEU A 216 3.93 -8.42 7.93
CA LEU A 216 3.35 -7.27 8.63
C LEU A 216 1.87 -7.16 8.27
N SER A 217 0.99 -7.08 9.26
CA SER A 217 -0.44 -6.85 9.09
C SER A 217 -0.90 -5.63 9.86
N GLN A 218 -1.53 -4.69 9.16
CA GLN A 218 -2.02 -3.45 9.75
C GLN A 218 -3.47 -3.17 9.35
N GLN A 219 -4.29 -2.74 10.31
CA GLN A 219 -5.60 -2.14 10.04
C GLN A 219 -5.53 -0.67 10.45
N LYS A 220 -5.69 0.22 9.48
CA LYS A 220 -5.46 1.65 9.66
C LYS A 220 -6.72 2.45 9.37
N LEU A 221 -7.09 3.31 10.33
CA LEU A 221 -8.04 4.40 10.13
C LEU A 221 -7.25 5.71 10.05
N SER A 222 -7.45 6.49 8.99
CA SER A 222 -6.66 7.71 8.75
C SER A 222 -7.50 8.86 8.23
N LEU A 223 -7.03 10.09 8.50
CA LEU A 223 -7.49 11.34 7.90
C LEU A 223 -6.29 12.02 7.25
N GLY A 224 -6.37 12.24 5.94
CA GLY A 224 -5.33 12.84 5.14
C GLY A 224 -5.76 14.17 4.52
N TYR A 225 -4.79 15.04 4.30
CA TYR A 225 -4.93 16.28 3.55
C TYR A 225 -3.89 16.31 2.45
N THR A 226 -4.34 16.56 1.21
CA THR A 226 -3.46 16.75 0.06
C THR A 226 -3.60 18.16 -0.47
N TYR A 227 -2.47 18.79 -0.77
CA TYR A 227 -2.39 20.11 -1.37
C TYR A 227 -1.50 20.11 -2.61
N ASN A 228 -2.08 20.45 -3.75
CA ASN A 228 -1.35 20.66 -5.00
C ASN A 228 -0.88 22.12 -5.04
N LEU A 229 0.42 22.34 -4.86
CA LEU A 229 1.01 23.66 -4.91
C LEU A 229 0.88 24.26 -6.31
N ASP A 230 1.19 23.43 -7.30
CA ASP A 230 1.08 23.72 -8.72
C ASP A 230 0.81 22.39 -9.49
N PRO A 231 0.75 22.36 -10.82
CA PRO A 231 0.56 21.14 -11.57
C PRO A 231 1.61 20.06 -11.34
N ASN A 232 2.82 20.44 -10.93
CA ASN A 232 3.95 19.52 -10.75
C ASN A 232 4.08 19.01 -9.31
N TRP A 233 3.83 19.86 -8.31
CA TRP A 233 4.10 19.56 -6.92
C TRP A 233 2.83 19.31 -6.11
N SER A 234 2.82 18.21 -5.40
CA SER A 234 1.78 17.87 -4.41
C SER A 234 2.41 17.50 -3.08
N PHE A 235 1.77 17.96 -2.00
CA PHE A 235 2.14 17.64 -0.63
C PHE A 235 0.99 16.91 0.04
N SER A 236 1.30 15.90 0.84
CA SER A 236 0.34 15.18 1.65
C SER A 236 0.74 15.17 3.11
N LEU A 237 -0.25 15.24 3.98
CA LEU A 237 -0.11 15.05 5.42
C LEU A 237 -1.27 14.19 5.90
N SER A 238 -1.00 13.17 6.68
CA SER A 238 -2.05 12.38 7.29
C SER A 238 -1.74 12.02 8.73
N GLY A 239 -2.80 11.86 9.49
CA GLY A 239 -2.78 11.30 10.83
C GLY A 239 -3.82 10.21 10.95
N GLY A 240 -3.53 9.18 11.73
CA GLY A 240 -4.42 8.04 11.86
C GLY A 240 -4.16 7.23 13.12
N TYR A 241 -4.81 6.09 13.17
CA TYR A 241 -4.67 5.13 14.25
C TYR A 241 -4.62 3.72 13.68
N LEU A 242 -3.62 2.96 14.08
CA LEU A 242 -3.51 1.54 13.81
C LEU A 242 -4.38 0.80 14.82
N LEU A 243 -5.44 0.17 14.33
CA LEU A 243 -6.35 -0.67 15.13
C LEU A 243 -5.76 -2.07 15.34
N LYS A 244 -5.01 -2.55 14.37
CA LYS A 244 -4.19 -3.76 14.41
C LYS A 244 -2.81 -3.39 13.86
N ASN A 245 -1.75 -3.92 14.48
CA ASN A 245 -0.37 -3.76 14.05
C ASN A 245 0.42 -4.97 14.55
N GLU A 246 0.68 -5.93 13.68
CA GLU A 246 1.18 -7.26 14.05
C GLU A 246 2.24 -7.74 13.08
N LEU A 247 3.30 -8.35 13.60
CA LEU A 247 4.26 -9.15 12.85
C LEU A 247 3.99 -10.63 13.11
N SER A 248 3.75 -11.37 12.05
CA SER A 248 3.62 -12.83 12.10
C SER A 248 4.86 -13.47 11.51
N PHE A 249 5.43 -14.45 12.21
CA PHE A 249 6.63 -15.18 11.82
C PHE A 249 6.25 -16.57 11.31
N TYR A 250 6.81 -16.95 10.16
CA TYR A 250 6.45 -18.20 9.48
C TYR A 250 7.68 -19.08 9.25
N THR A 251 7.44 -20.40 9.21
CA THR A 251 8.40 -21.36 8.67
C THR A 251 8.48 -21.24 7.15
N GLY A 252 9.52 -21.79 6.51
CA GLY A 252 9.57 -21.89 5.05
C GLY A 252 8.46 -22.73 4.40
N ASN A 253 7.49 -23.25 5.17
CA ASN A 253 6.27 -23.92 4.71
C ASN A 253 5.00 -23.11 5.01
N ASP A 254 5.13 -21.84 5.30
CA ASP A 254 4.00 -20.93 5.63
C ASP A 254 3.23 -21.27 6.92
N ASP A 255 3.78 -22.09 7.82
CA ASP A 255 3.17 -22.32 9.12
C ASP A 255 3.54 -21.22 10.10
N THR A 256 2.54 -20.62 10.75
CA THR A 256 2.76 -19.56 11.75
C THR A 256 3.44 -20.14 13.00
N ILE A 257 4.59 -19.55 13.34
CA ILE A 257 5.36 -19.92 14.56
C ILE A 257 5.01 -18.99 15.71
N TYR A 258 4.93 -17.69 15.43
CA TYR A 258 4.79 -16.67 16.44
C TYR A 258 4.12 -15.43 15.88
N ASP A 259 3.21 -14.85 16.62
CA ASP A 259 2.59 -13.57 16.33
C ASP A 259 3.04 -12.55 17.38
N LEU A 260 3.64 -11.45 16.93
CA LEU A 260 4.07 -10.33 17.74
C LEU A 260 3.12 -9.16 17.56
N ASP A 261 2.34 -8.86 18.57
CA ASP A 261 1.54 -7.64 18.61
C ASP A 261 2.47 -6.43 18.84
N LEU A 262 2.54 -5.55 17.84
CA LEU A 262 3.28 -4.29 17.93
C LEU A 262 2.46 -3.19 18.64
N GLY A 263 1.23 -3.50 19.00
CA GLY A 263 0.30 -2.63 19.69
C GLY A 263 -0.45 -1.65 18.76
N ALA A 264 -1.68 -1.37 19.14
CA ALA A 264 -2.47 -0.33 18.54
C ALA A 264 -1.92 1.06 18.91
N GLY A 265 -1.93 2.02 17.98
CA GLY A 265 -1.35 3.32 18.25
C GLY A 265 -1.53 4.36 17.15
N PRO A 266 -1.12 5.61 17.40
CA PRO A 266 -1.19 6.67 16.41
C PRO A 266 -0.19 6.42 15.26
N VAL A 267 -0.52 6.93 14.08
CA VAL A 267 0.34 6.91 12.91
C VAL A 267 0.26 8.26 12.20
N PHE A 268 1.40 8.77 11.77
CA PHE A 268 1.49 10.03 11.04
C PHE A 268 2.29 9.82 9.77
N SER A 269 1.81 10.39 8.66
CA SER A 269 2.53 10.31 7.40
C SER A 269 2.61 11.68 6.72
N THR A 270 3.71 11.93 6.05
CA THR A 270 3.89 13.09 5.17
C THR A 270 4.48 12.61 3.85
N GLY A 271 4.06 13.27 2.76
CA GLY A 271 4.52 12.89 1.43
C GLY A 271 4.71 14.09 0.53
N ILE A 272 5.57 13.91 -0.45
CA ILE A 272 5.80 14.84 -1.53
C ILE A 272 5.78 14.08 -2.86
N LYS A 273 5.11 14.65 -3.85
CA LYS A 273 4.99 14.09 -5.18
C LYS A 273 5.38 15.14 -6.21
N PHE A 274 6.17 14.73 -7.18
CA PHE A 274 6.54 15.54 -8.33
C PHE A 274 6.13 14.87 -9.63
N ASN A 275 5.36 15.56 -10.46
CA ASN A 275 4.96 15.15 -11.81
C ASN A 275 5.81 15.89 -12.83
N PHE A 276 6.45 15.16 -13.75
CA PHE A 276 7.23 15.75 -14.84
C PHE A 276 6.29 16.18 -15.98
N PHE A 277 6.68 17.17 -16.76
CA PHE A 277 6.06 17.57 -18.03
C PHE A 277 4.59 17.98 -17.99
N ASN A 278 4.04 18.39 -16.87
CA ASN A 278 2.75 19.06 -16.84
C ASN A 278 2.82 20.38 -17.62
N LYS A 279 2.15 20.43 -18.78
CA LYS A 279 2.03 21.62 -19.63
C LYS A 279 0.72 22.35 -19.36
#